data_7a3fafbb43c0fe80e8f7df00512bbc12
#
_entry.id   7a3fafbb43c0fe80e8f7df00512bbc12
#
_cell.length_a   1.000
_cell.length_b   1.000
_cell.length_c   1.000
_cell.angle_alpha   90.00
_cell.angle_beta   90.00
_cell.angle_gamma   90.00
#
_symmetry.space_group_name_H-M   'P 1'
#
loop_
_entity.id
_entity.type
_entity.pdbx_description
1 polymer ?
#
loop_
_entity_poly.entity_id
_entity_poly.type
_entity_poly.pdbx_seq_one_letter_code
_entity_poly.pdbx_strand_id
1 'polypeptide(L)'
;MGFKPTNLIIGGNMKRLETTPKKDGYRMPGEFEHHNGCYMIWPERPDNWRLGAKPAQEVFTKVANTIGKYEPMTVIVSKAQFDNARHHLDDNVRVVEMANDDSWVRDCGATFVVKDEGEVRGVDWTFNAWGGLVDGLYFPWDSDDKIARKMCELERVDSYRTDDFILEGGSIHVDGEGTCMVTAECLLSEGRNSHMSKEEIEDKLKEYLNVEKVLWIPRGIYNDETNGHVDNMCNFVKPGEVLLAWTDDENDPQYERSKEAYDYLESETDAKGRKLVIHKMYTPAPILITKEESEGVDAVDGTLPREEGDRLAASYVNFYTGNGFIALPVFNDPNDEKAIKLLEEVFPGRKIEPIYAREILLGGGNIHCITQQLPSGKK
;
A
#
# COMPACT_ATOMS: atom_id res chain seq x y z
N MET A 1 45.13 -16.51 -22.84
CA MET A 1 43.91 -15.77 -23.06
C MET A 1 43.66 -14.92 -21.80
N GLY A 2 43.88 -13.62 -21.89
CA GLY A 2 43.80 -12.72 -20.75
C GLY A 2 42.34 -12.39 -20.41
N PHE A 3 41.93 -12.64 -19.18
CA PHE A 3 40.70 -12.11 -18.61
C PHE A 3 40.85 -10.55 -18.50
N LYS A 4 40.06 -9.82 -19.28
CA LYS A 4 39.86 -8.39 -18.99
C LYS A 4 39.00 -8.28 -17.74
N PRO A 5 39.40 -7.53 -16.71
CA PRO A 5 38.52 -7.28 -15.60
C PRO A 5 37.35 -6.43 -16.09
N THR A 6 36.12 -6.94 -15.93
CA THR A 6 34.93 -6.15 -16.05
C THR A 6 35.03 -4.99 -15.07
N ASN A 7 34.93 -3.77 -15.55
CA ASN A 7 34.87 -2.58 -14.72
C ASN A 7 33.74 -2.75 -13.71
N LEU A 8 34.11 -3.02 -12.45
CA LEU A 8 33.21 -2.86 -11.32
C LEU A 8 32.94 -1.34 -11.28
N ILE A 9 31.74 -0.95 -11.67
CA ILE A 9 31.24 0.38 -11.36
C ILE A 9 31.13 0.38 -9.83
N ILE A 10 32.11 0.98 -9.16
CA ILE A 10 32.02 1.30 -7.74
C ILE A 10 30.91 2.35 -7.69
N GLY A 11 29.70 1.92 -7.33
CA GLY A 11 28.54 2.79 -7.22
C GLY A 11 28.86 3.95 -6.29
N GLY A 12 28.55 5.17 -6.76
CA GLY A 12 28.62 6.35 -5.92
C GLY A 12 27.78 6.14 -4.67
N ASN A 13 28.16 6.72 -3.55
CA ASN A 13 27.35 6.72 -2.33
C ASN A 13 25.96 7.24 -2.67
N MET A 14 24.91 6.45 -2.35
CA MET A 14 23.53 6.87 -2.46
C MET A 14 23.32 8.15 -1.67
N LYS A 15 22.60 9.08 -2.25
CA LYS A 15 22.43 10.41 -1.69
C LYS A 15 21.01 10.61 -1.22
N ARG A 16 20.85 11.21 -0.07
CA ARG A 16 19.67 11.98 0.24
C ARG A 16 19.74 13.28 -0.55
N LEU A 17 18.73 13.53 -1.37
CA LEU A 17 18.67 14.68 -2.28
C LEU A 17 17.94 15.85 -1.63
N GLU A 18 18.45 17.06 -1.84
CA GLU A 18 17.88 18.32 -1.33
C GLU A 18 16.89 18.98 -2.33
N THR A 19 16.53 18.26 -3.39
CA THR A 19 15.58 18.67 -4.44
C THR A 19 14.30 17.86 -4.32
N THR A 20 13.40 17.94 -5.31
CA THR A 20 12.16 17.15 -5.37
C THR A 20 12.12 16.30 -6.64
N PRO A 21 11.38 15.18 -6.64
CA PRO A 21 11.17 14.36 -7.85
C PRO A 21 10.76 15.18 -9.06
N LYS A 22 9.80 16.09 -8.92
CA LYS A 22 9.32 16.95 -10.00
C LYS A 22 10.42 17.83 -10.59
N LYS A 23 11.23 18.48 -9.77
CA LYS A 23 12.36 19.31 -10.24
C LYS A 23 13.42 18.50 -10.97
N ASP A 24 13.60 17.25 -10.58
CA ASP A 24 14.56 16.33 -11.19
C ASP A 24 13.96 15.56 -12.38
N GLY A 25 12.65 15.74 -12.67
CA GLY A 25 11.94 15.11 -13.80
C GLY A 25 11.54 13.66 -13.54
N TYR A 26 11.37 13.25 -12.27
CA TYR A 26 10.81 11.96 -11.89
C TYR A 26 9.31 12.09 -11.63
N ARG A 27 8.56 11.00 -11.84
CA ARG A 27 7.13 10.88 -11.53
C ARG A 27 6.84 9.59 -10.77
N MET A 28 5.78 9.55 -9.98
CA MET A 28 5.22 8.29 -9.51
C MET A 28 4.46 7.62 -10.67
N PRO A 29 4.81 6.39 -11.07
CA PRO A 29 4.09 5.67 -12.11
C PRO A 29 2.79 5.07 -11.56
N GLY A 30 1.82 4.79 -12.43
CA GLY A 30 0.65 4.00 -12.05
C GLY A 30 1.07 2.58 -11.66
N GLU A 31 0.39 1.97 -10.68
CA GLU A 31 0.75 0.62 -10.19
C GLU A 31 0.60 -0.46 -11.27
N PHE A 32 -0.22 -0.21 -12.29
CA PHE A 32 -0.38 -1.10 -13.44
C PHE A 32 0.80 -1.02 -14.45
N GLU A 33 1.76 -0.10 -14.30
CA GLU A 33 3.00 -0.05 -15.09
C GLU A 33 3.93 -1.21 -14.69
N HIS A 34 4.98 -1.46 -15.47
CA HIS A 34 5.86 -2.62 -15.26
C HIS A 34 6.73 -2.47 -13.99
N HIS A 35 6.86 -3.55 -13.22
CA HIS A 35 7.66 -3.63 -11.99
C HIS A 35 8.97 -4.38 -12.19
N ASN A 36 10.02 -3.94 -11.49
CA ASN A 36 11.27 -4.68 -11.28
C ASN A 36 11.16 -5.65 -10.09
N GLY A 37 10.11 -5.54 -9.28
CA GLY A 37 9.84 -6.42 -8.15
C GLY A 37 8.87 -5.84 -7.14
N CYS A 38 8.69 -6.58 -6.05
CA CYS A 38 7.81 -6.22 -4.94
C CYS A 38 8.49 -6.50 -3.60
N TYR A 39 8.13 -5.71 -2.60
CA TYR A 39 8.57 -5.86 -1.21
C TYR A 39 7.42 -6.24 -0.30
N MET A 40 7.71 -7.03 0.73
CA MET A 40 6.87 -7.29 1.91
C MET A 40 7.73 -7.25 3.17
N ILE A 41 7.11 -7.06 4.34
CA ILE A 41 7.72 -7.25 5.66
C ILE A 41 7.02 -8.43 6.33
N TRP A 42 7.78 -9.31 6.98
CA TRP A 42 7.28 -10.52 7.64
C TRP A 42 6.56 -10.18 8.95
N PRO A 43 5.33 -10.69 9.19
CA PRO A 43 4.57 -10.36 10.39
C PRO A 43 5.11 -11.12 11.60
N GLU A 44 5.26 -10.41 12.75
CA GLU A 44 5.74 -11.04 13.99
C GLU A 44 5.15 -10.45 15.28
N ARG A 45 4.58 -9.24 15.25
CA ARG A 45 4.04 -8.57 16.45
C ARG A 45 2.85 -9.29 17.08
N PRO A 46 2.93 -9.83 18.32
CA PRO A 46 1.83 -10.57 18.90
C PRO A 46 0.67 -9.69 19.40
N ASP A 47 0.89 -8.40 19.57
CA ASP A 47 -0.13 -7.39 19.92
C ASP A 47 -0.94 -6.89 18.72
N ASN A 48 -0.57 -7.28 17.52
CA ASN A 48 -1.34 -7.05 16.29
C ASN A 48 -1.73 -8.37 15.60
N TRP A 49 -0.82 -9.35 15.55
CA TRP A 49 -1.01 -10.61 14.86
C TRP A 49 -1.27 -11.75 15.83
N ARG A 50 -2.51 -12.26 15.85
CA ARG A 50 -2.93 -13.29 16.80
C ARG A 50 -2.05 -14.54 16.79
N LEU A 51 -1.99 -15.24 17.91
CA LEU A 51 -1.26 -16.51 18.10
C LEU A 51 0.23 -16.44 17.70
N GLY A 52 0.88 -15.30 18.02
CA GLY A 52 2.28 -15.06 17.69
C GLY A 52 2.52 -14.99 16.19
N ALA A 53 1.60 -14.40 15.46
CA ALA A 53 1.61 -14.18 14.02
C ALA A 53 1.56 -15.44 13.13
N LYS A 54 1.49 -16.65 13.67
CA LYS A 54 1.55 -17.89 12.87
C LYS A 54 0.48 -17.97 11.76
N PRO A 55 -0.82 -17.69 12.02
CA PRO A 55 -1.82 -17.69 10.95
C PRO A 55 -1.57 -16.60 9.90
N ALA A 56 -1.11 -15.42 10.29
CA ALA A 56 -0.73 -14.36 9.37
C ALA A 56 0.47 -14.77 8.51
N GLN A 57 1.50 -15.39 9.09
CA GLN A 57 2.68 -15.89 8.37
C GLN A 57 2.32 -16.89 7.27
N GLU A 58 1.32 -17.74 7.48
CA GLU A 58 0.83 -18.65 6.43
C GLU A 58 0.22 -17.90 5.24
N VAL A 59 -0.55 -16.85 5.49
CA VAL A 59 -1.15 -16.04 4.42
C VAL A 59 -0.11 -15.16 3.73
N PHE A 60 0.81 -14.54 4.48
CA PHE A 60 1.93 -13.78 3.93
C PHE A 60 2.81 -14.66 3.03
N THR A 61 3.05 -15.92 3.43
CA THR A 61 3.73 -16.92 2.59
C THR A 61 3.01 -17.11 1.26
N LYS A 62 1.68 -17.26 1.27
CA LYS A 62 0.90 -17.40 0.03
C LYS A 62 1.01 -16.16 -0.85
N VAL A 63 0.90 -14.96 -0.27
CA VAL A 63 1.05 -13.71 -1.02
C VAL A 63 2.45 -13.62 -1.64
N ALA A 64 3.50 -13.76 -0.85
CA ALA A 64 4.89 -13.67 -1.31
C ALA A 64 5.22 -14.70 -2.39
N ASN A 65 4.87 -15.98 -2.19
CA ASN A 65 5.12 -17.05 -3.16
C ASN A 65 4.26 -16.90 -4.42
N THR A 66 3.05 -16.29 -4.31
CA THR A 66 2.23 -15.99 -5.49
C THR A 66 2.86 -14.87 -6.32
N ILE A 67 3.25 -13.75 -5.70
CA ILE A 67 3.93 -12.65 -6.38
C ILE A 67 5.25 -13.13 -7.00
N GLY A 68 6.03 -13.94 -6.28
CA GLY A 68 7.31 -14.50 -6.70
C GLY A 68 7.26 -15.35 -7.97
N LYS A 69 6.07 -15.80 -8.42
CA LYS A 69 5.89 -16.50 -9.71
C LYS A 69 5.93 -15.55 -10.92
N TYR A 70 5.67 -14.26 -10.71
CA TYR A 70 5.46 -13.27 -11.75
C TYR A 70 6.55 -12.20 -11.78
N GLU A 71 7.07 -11.82 -10.62
CA GLU A 71 8.09 -10.78 -10.49
C GLU A 71 9.02 -11.05 -9.30
N PRO A 72 10.23 -10.45 -9.27
CA PRO A 72 11.14 -10.59 -8.15
C PRO A 72 10.48 -10.15 -6.84
N MET A 73 10.51 -11.03 -5.84
CA MET A 73 9.89 -10.80 -4.53
C MET A 73 10.96 -10.72 -3.44
N THR A 74 10.91 -9.67 -2.62
CA THR A 74 11.79 -9.48 -1.46
C THR A 74 10.96 -9.39 -0.19
N VAL A 75 11.28 -10.22 0.80
CA VAL A 75 10.65 -10.19 2.12
C VAL A 75 11.67 -9.71 3.15
N ILE A 76 11.36 -8.60 3.80
CA ILE A 76 12.11 -8.05 4.91
C ILE A 76 11.71 -8.81 6.17
N VAL A 77 12.68 -9.20 7.00
CA VAL A 77 12.46 -9.98 8.21
C VAL A 77 13.31 -9.44 9.34
N SER A 78 12.85 -9.59 10.59
CA SER A 78 13.73 -9.37 11.74
C SER A 78 14.78 -10.50 11.83
N LYS A 79 15.85 -10.24 12.56
CA LYS A 79 16.86 -11.27 12.86
C LYS A 79 16.25 -12.54 13.50
N ALA A 80 15.27 -12.37 14.36
CA ALA A 80 14.63 -13.48 15.07
C ALA A 80 13.80 -14.36 14.13
N GLN A 81 13.25 -13.80 13.06
CA GLN A 81 12.35 -14.49 12.13
C GLN A 81 13.04 -14.99 10.85
N PHE A 82 14.34 -14.74 10.65
CA PHE A 82 15.01 -15.07 9.40
C PHE A 82 14.89 -16.56 9.02
N ASP A 83 15.22 -17.46 9.92
CA ASP A 83 15.14 -18.90 9.65
C ASP A 83 13.70 -19.38 9.49
N ASN A 84 12.77 -18.82 10.26
CA ASN A 84 11.34 -19.09 10.14
C ASN A 84 10.80 -18.67 8.78
N ALA A 85 11.02 -17.45 8.37
CA ALA A 85 10.59 -16.94 7.06
C ALA A 85 11.24 -17.74 5.91
N ARG A 86 12.54 -18.03 6.01
CA ARG A 86 13.26 -18.82 4.98
C ARG A 86 12.69 -20.24 4.83
N HIS A 87 12.20 -20.84 5.92
CA HIS A 87 11.57 -22.15 5.89
C HIS A 87 10.21 -22.15 5.16
N HIS A 88 9.46 -21.06 5.23
CA HIS A 88 8.12 -20.96 4.64
C HIS A 88 8.12 -20.46 3.18
N LEU A 89 9.07 -19.58 2.84
CA LEU A 89 9.13 -18.92 1.55
C LEU A 89 9.83 -19.78 0.49
N ASP A 90 9.37 -19.69 -0.75
CA ASP A 90 9.99 -20.35 -1.90
C ASP A 90 11.44 -19.87 -2.11
N ASP A 91 12.30 -20.69 -2.71
CA ASP A 91 13.73 -20.40 -2.90
C ASP A 91 14.01 -19.15 -3.75
N ASN A 92 13.10 -18.80 -4.65
CA ASN A 92 13.20 -17.61 -5.50
C ASN A 92 12.78 -16.30 -4.79
N VAL A 93 12.19 -16.39 -3.61
CA VAL A 93 11.88 -15.22 -2.78
C VAL A 93 13.14 -14.80 -2.03
N ARG A 94 13.57 -13.55 -2.24
CA ARG A 94 14.72 -12.97 -1.53
C ARG A 94 14.31 -12.63 -0.09
N VAL A 95 15.07 -13.09 0.89
CA VAL A 95 14.88 -12.75 2.31
C VAL A 95 16.01 -11.83 2.75
N VAL A 96 15.64 -10.70 3.39
CA VAL A 96 16.59 -9.68 3.83
C VAL A 96 16.35 -9.36 5.30
N GLU A 97 17.40 -9.52 6.13
CA GLU A 97 17.34 -9.12 7.55
C GLU A 97 17.36 -7.61 7.68
N MET A 98 16.31 -7.05 8.32
CA MET A 98 16.19 -5.62 8.57
C MET A 98 15.26 -5.39 9.77
N ALA A 99 15.71 -4.58 10.75
CA ALA A 99 14.85 -4.21 11.87
C ALA A 99 13.62 -3.42 11.38
N ASN A 100 12.46 -3.81 11.88
CA ASN A 100 11.15 -3.22 11.65
C ASN A 100 10.33 -3.27 12.94
N ASP A 101 9.23 -2.54 13.00
CA ASP A 101 8.31 -2.51 14.14
C ASP A 101 6.99 -3.22 13.81
N ASP A 102 6.52 -3.20 12.52
CA ASP A 102 5.40 -4.01 12.01
C ASP A 102 5.56 -4.28 10.50
N SER A 103 4.57 -4.90 9.86
CA SER A 103 4.67 -5.50 8.52
C SER A 103 3.98 -4.71 7.39
N TRP A 104 3.74 -3.42 7.57
CA TRP A 104 2.98 -2.56 6.66
C TRP A 104 3.89 -1.79 5.69
N VAL A 105 4.58 -2.52 4.81
CA VAL A 105 5.58 -1.94 3.90
C VAL A 105 5.01 -0.94 2.90
N ARG A 106 3.71 -1.01 2.58
CA ARG A 106 3.05 0.00 1.76
C ARG A 106 3.19 1.38 2.36
N ASP A 107 3.08 1.48 3.68
CA ASP A 107 2.98 2.74 4.39
C ASP A 107 4.32 3.25 4.92
N CYS A 108 5.18 2.35 5.43
CA CYS A 108 6.51 2.71 5.92
C CYS A 108 7.62 2.53 4.87
N GLY A 109 7.34 1.88 3.74
CA GLY A 109 8.29 1.67 2.66
C GLY A 109 8.45 2.87 1.73
N ALA A 110 9.47 2.81 0.86
CA ALA A 110 9.70 3.86 -0.13
C ALA A 110 8.60 3.93 -1.18
N THR A 111 8.06 5.12 -1.45
CA THR A 111 7.32 5.37 -2.68
C THR A 111 8.33 5.60 -3.80
N PHE A 112 8.42 4.68 -4.76
CA PHE A 112 9.37 4.81 -5.85
C PHE A 112 8.86 5.69 -6.97
N VAL A 113 9.74 6.53 -7.50
CA VAL A 113 9.51 7.43 -8.62
C VAL A 113 10.49 7.12 -9.76
N VAL A 114 10.08 7.35 -10.99
CA VAL A 114 10.81 6.91 -12.17
C VAL A 114 10.98 8.01 -13.21
N LYS A 115 12.02 7.86 -14.03
CA LYS A 115 12.13 8.50 -15.36
C LYS A 115 11.87 7.50 -16.47
N ASP A 116 11.47 8.00 -17.64
CA ASP A 116 11.17 7.17 -18.82
C ASP A 116 12.37 6.33 -19.31
N GLU A 117 13.60 6.72 -18.97
CA GLU A 117 14.84 5.99 -19.31
C GLU A 117 15.11 4.79 -18.38
N GLY A 118 14.26 4.53 -17.41
CA GLY A 118 14.38 3.42 -16.45
C GLY A 118 15.18 3.76 -15.19
N GLU A 119 15.46 5.03 -14.95
CA GLU A 119 16.03 5.48 -13.69
C GLU A 119 14.95 5.47 -12.59
N VAL A 120 15.34 4.97 -11.41
CA VAL A 120 14.45 4.87 -10.24
C VAL A 120 15.07 5.65 -9.08
N ARG A 121 14.24 6.34 -8.32
CA ARG A 121 14.56 6.94 -7.01
C ARG A 121 13.46 6.65 -6.01
N GLY A 122 13.74 6.80 -4.72
CA GLY A 122 12.73 6.63 -3.67
C GLY A 122 12.34 7.94 -3.02
N VAL A 123 11.07 8.07 -2.67
CA VAL A 123 10.59 9.06 -1.71
C VAL A 123 10.48 8.38 -0.36
N ASP A 124 11.18 8.93 0.61
CA ASP A 124 11.26 8.49 1.99
C ASP A 124 10.39 9.45 2.81
N TRP A 125 9.11 9.10 2.98
CA TRP A 125 8.14 9.87 3.75
C TRP A 125 8.44 9.79 5.25
N THR A 126 8.07 10.81 6.01
CA THR A 126 8.02 10.68 7.46
C THR A 126 6.83 9.79 7.83
N PHE A 127 7.11 8.71 8.55
CA PHE A 127 6.12 7.75 9.03
C PHE A 127 5.95 7.86 10.55
N ASN A 128 4.71 7.85 11.03
CA ASN A 128 4.37 8.01 12.46
C ASN A 128 3.31 7.02 12.97
N ALA A 129 3.26 5.83 12.41
CA ALA A 129 2.26 4.80 12.76
C ALA A 129 0.81 5.30 12.65
N TRP A 130 0.50 6.03 11.58
CA TRP A 130 -0.83 6.55 11.18
C TRP A 130 -1.47 7.59 12.12
N GLY A 131 -0.71 8.22 12.97
CA GLY A 131 -1.27 9.27 13.82
C GLY A 131 -0.37 9.74 14.95
N GLY A 132 0.80 9.15 15.08
CA GLY A 132 1.81 9.54 16.06
C GLY A 132 1.29 9.41 17.50
N LEU A 133 1.42 10.48 18.27
CA LEU A 133 0.95 10.52 19.66
C LEU A 133 -0.52 10.94 19.79
N VAL A 134 -1.21 11.24 18.68
CA VAL A 134 -2.63 11.64 18.68
C VAL A 134 -3.52 10.40 18.64
N ASP A 135 -3.38 9.61 17.56
CA ASP A 135 -4.20 8.43 17.29
C ASP A 135 -3.40 7.30 16.60
N GLY A 136 -2.06 7.31 16.73
CA GLY A 136 -1.19 6.26 16.19
C GLY A 136 -1.50 4.88 16.77
N LEU A 137 -1.35 3.85 15.93
CA LEU A 137 -1.75 2.49 16.27
C LEU A 137 -0.74 1.74 17.14
N TYR A 138 0.52 2.19 17.17
CA TYR A 138 1.57 1.64 18.04
C TYR A 138 2.72 2.61 18.32
N PHE A 139 3.51 2.28 19.32
CA PHE A 139 4.72 3.02 19.72
C PHE A 139 5.75 2.04 20.30
N PRO A 140 7.07 2.16 19.96
CA PRO A 140 7.68 3.10 19.02
C PRO A 140 7.49 2.68 17.55
N TRP A 141 7.77 3.59 16.61
CA TRP A 141 7.79 3.34 15.15
C TRP A 141 9.11 3.72 14.48
N ASP A 142 10.17 3.90 15.27
CA ASP A 142 11.48 4.38 14.78
C ASP A 142 12.15 3.44 13.78
N SER A 143 11.88 2.13 13.83
CA SER A 143 12.44 1.18 12.88
C SER A 143 11.71 1.26 11.56
N ASP A 144 10.39 1.42 11.59
CA ASP A 144 9.53 1.54 10.41
C ASP A 144 9.79 2.87 9.67
N ASP A 145 9.96 3.99 10.37
CA ASP A 145 10.32 5.28 9.75
C ASP A 145 11.67 5.24 8.99
N LYS A 146 12.45 4.17 9.15
CA LYS A 146 13.72 3.97 8.44
C LYS A 146 13.66 2.96 7.30
N ILE A 147 12.53 2.26 7.12
CA ILE A 147 12.39 1.21 6.11
C ILE A 147 12.56 1.77 4.70
N ALA A 148 11.89 2.89 4.38
CA ALA A 148 11.96 3.52 3.07
C ALA A 148 13.40 3.83 2.66
N ARG A 149 14.18 4.46 3.54
CA ARG A 149 15.59 4.73 3.31
C ARG A 149 16.40 3.47 3.07
N LYS A 150 16.21 2.44 3.92
CA LYS A 150 16.94 1.18 3.80
C LYS A 150 16.58 0.41 2.51
N MET A 151 15.33 0.49 2.04
CA MET A 151 14.92 -0.04 0.73
C MET A 151 15.67 0.66 -0.40
N CYS A 152 15.77 1.99 -0.37
CA CYS A 152 16.59 2.75 -1.33
C CYS A 152 18.06 2.32 -1.31
N GLU A 153 18.62 2.06 -0.12
CA GLU A 153 19.99 1.56 0.03
C GLU A 153 20.15 0.14 -0.57
N LEU A 154 19.16 -0.75 -0.39
CA LEU A 154 19.17 -2.09 -1.00
C LEU A 154 19.13 -2.03 -2.53
N GLU A 155 18.32 -1.14 -3.08
CA GLU A 155 18.19 -0.94 -4.52
C GLU A 155 19.28 -0.05 -5.13
N ARG A 156 20.13 0.56 -4.28
CA ARG A 156 21.20 1.48 -4.69
C ARG A 156 20.70 2.67 -5.47
N VAL A 157 19.57 3.23 -5.03
CA VAL A 157 18.97 4.42 -5.62
C VAL A 157 19.01 5.60 -4.67
N ASP A 158 19.12 6.81 -5.20
CA ASP A 158 19.04 8.05 -4.42
C ASP A 158 17.62 8.23 -3.86
N SER A 159 17.50 8.99 -2.76
CA SER A 159 16.21 9.22 -2.09
C SER A 159 15.96 10.69 -1.79
N TYR A 160 14.66 11.02 -1.68
CA TYR A 160 14.14 12.29 -1.22
C TYR A 160 13.46 12.07 0.14
N ARG A 161 13.94 12.71 1.19
CA ARG A 161 13.31 12.63 2.53
C ARG A 161 12.38 13.82 2.77
N THR A 162 11.21 13.58 3.33
CA THR A 162 10.25 14.61 3.75
C THR A 162 10.24 14.72 5.27
N ASP A 163 11.13 15.49 5.87
CA ASP A 163 11.20 15.61 7.34
C ASP A 163 10.00 16.36 7.95
N ASP A 164 9.30 17.15 7.14
CA ASP A 164 8.21 18.04 7.55
C ASP A 164 6.83 17.61 7.00
N PHE A 165 6.75 16.42 6.39
CA PHE A 165 5.52 15.95 5.78
C PHE A 165 5.31 14.45 6.02
N ILE A 166 4.28 14.12 6.77
CA ILE A 166 3.87 12.76 7.08
C ILE A 166 2.98 12.25 5.95
N LEU A 167 3.31 11.08 5.40
CA LEU A 167 2.51 10.41 4.38
C LEU A 167 2.74 8.90 4.41
N GLU A 168 1.71 8.16 4.11
CA GLU A 168 1.74 6.72 3.90
C GLU A 168 1.45 6.38 2.44
N GLY A 169 2.07 5.31 1.91
CA GLY A 169 1.83 4.88 0.52
C GLY A 169 0.40 4.45 0.24
N GLY A 170 -0.32 3.93 1.25
CA GLY A 170 -1.74 3.55 1.14
C GLY A 170 -2.70 4.75 1.10
N SER A 171 -2.25 5.93 1.51
CA SER A 171 -3.03 7.17 1.48
C SER A 171 -3.08 7.84 0.11
N ILE A 172 -2.30 7.36 -0.86
CA ILE A 172 -2.19 7.90 -2.22
C ILE A 172 -2.40 6.82 -3.28
N HIS A 173 -3.02 7.17 -4.40
CA HIS A 173 -3.08 6.34 -5.60
C HIS A 173 -2.96 7.22 -6.85
N VAL A 174 -2.11 6.86 -7.82
CA VAL A 174 -1.86 7.69 -9.01
C VAL A 174 -2.18 6.96 -10.31
N ASP A 175 -2.56 7.73 -11.33
CA ASP A 175 -2.83 7.21 -12.68
C ASP A 175 -1.58 7.15 -13.58
N GLY A 176 -0.43 7.61 -13.11
CA GLY A 176 0.80 7.70 -13.90
C GLY A 176 0.80 8.82 -14.96
N GLU A 177 -0.32 9.53 -15.18
CA GLU A 177 -0.46 10.62 -16.15
C GLU A 177 -0.77 11.99 -15.49
N GLY A 178 -0.53 12.11 -14.19
CA GLY A 178 -0.61 13.38 -13.47
C GLY A 178 -1.79 13.53 -12.54
N THR A 179 -2.61 12.48 -12.32
CA THR A 179 -3.70 12.50 -11.35
C THR A 179 -3.33 11.68 -10.12
N CYS A 180 -3.55 12.23 -8.93
CA CYS A 180 -3.47 11.54 -7.65
C CYS A 180 -4.85 11.51 -6.98
N MET A 181 -5.24 10.40 -6.39
CA MET A 181 -6.39 10.28 -5.49
C MET A 181 -5.92 10.18 -4.04
N VAL A 182 -6.62 10.85 -3.15
CA VAL A 182 -6.45 10.82 -1.69
C VAL A 182 -7.82 10.88 -1.02
N THR A 183 -7.89 10.59 0.28
CA THR A 183 -9.08 10.90 1.07
C THR A 183 -8.84 12.13 1.94
N ALA A 184 -9.88 12.96 2.08
CA ALA A 184 -9.83 14.12 2.97
C ALA A 184 -9.80 13.68 4.45
N GLU A 185 -10.53 12.62 4.78
CA GLU A 185 -10.57 12.03 6.12
C GLU A 185 -9.16 11.67 6.61
N CYS A 186 -8.31 11.09 5.76
CA CYS A 186 -6.94 10.73 6.11
C CYS A 186 -5.99 11.93 6.13
N LEU A 187 -5.81 12.62 5.00
CA LEU A 187 -4.75 13.62 4.87
C LEU A 187 -4.98 14.89 5.69
N LEU A 188 -6.23 15.20 6.04
CA LEU A 188 -6.59 16.33 6.88
C LEU A 188 -6.80 15.95 8.35
N SER A 189 -6.50 14.70 8.74
CA SER A 189 -6.61 14.26 10.13
C SER A 189 -5.56 14.94 11.02
N GLU A 190 -5.89 15.06 12.32
CA GLU A 190 -5.03 15.74 13.29
C GLU A 190 -3.68 15.03 13.45
N GLY A 191 -3.66 13.71 13.36
CA GLY A 191 -2.48 12.88 13.51
C GLY A 191 -1.49 12.90 12.34
N ARG A 192 -1.78 13.67 11.26
CA ARG A 192 -0.90 13.80 10.08
C ARG A 192 -0.26 15.19 10.03
N ASN A 193 -0.72 16.03 9.13
CA ASN A 193 -0.12 17.34 8.81
C ASN A 193 -1.03 18.49 9.24
N SER A 194 -1.55 18.49 10.48
CA SER A 194 -2.51 19.48 10.98
C SER A 194 -2.00 20.93 11.00
N HIS A 195 -0.68 21.12 10.84
CA HIS A 195 -0.04 22.43 10.70
C HIS A 195 -0.08 22.98 9.27
N MET A 196 -0.53 22.17 8.28
CA MET A 196 -0.62 22.55 6.87
C MET A 196 -2.06 22.75 6.42
N SER A 197 -2.27 23.70 5.50
CA SER A 197 -3.54 23.82 4.77
C SER A 197 -3.67 22.71 3.72
N LYS A 198 -4.88 22.49 3.23
CA LYS A 198 -5.15 21.54 2.14
C LYS A 198 -4.30 21.85 0.90
N GLU A 199 -4.15 23.12 0.56
CA GLU A 199 -3.36 23.61 -0.58
C GLU A 199 -1.87 23.31 -0.39
N GLU A 200 -1.33 23.48 0.82
CA GLU A 200 0.06 23.14 1.11
C GLU A 200 0.32 21.62 1.02
N ILE A 201 -0.64 20.79 1.45
CA ILE A 201 -0.58 19.33 1.27
C ILE A 201 -0.61 18.98 -0.22
N GLU A 202 -1.49 19.61 -1.02
CA GLU A 202 -1.51 19.39 -2.48
C GLU A 202 -0.18 19.77 -3.13
N ASP A 203 0.43 20.86 -2.73
CA ASP A 203 1.71 21.31 -3.26
C ASP A 203 2.83 20.29 -2.95
N LYS A 204 2.82 19.70 -1.73
CA LYS A 204 3.74 18.60 -1.40
C LYS A 204 3.51 17.39 -2.30
N LEU A 205 2.26 16.95 -2.49
CA LEU A 205 1.94 15.83 -3.38
C LEU A 205 2.38 16.10 -4.81
N LYS A 206 2.13 17.31 -5.34
CA LYS A 206 2.53 17.72 -6.69
C LYS A 206 4.04 17.74 -6.86
N GLU A 207 4.79 18.15 -5.85
CA GLU A 207 6.27 18.21 -5.89
C GLU A 207 6.92 16.81 -5.79
N TYR A 208 6.39 15.93 -4.91
CA TYR A 208 7.02 14.64 -4.65
C TYR A 208 6.53 13.50 -5.54
N LEU A 209 5.30 13.58 -6.06
CA LEU A 209 4.74 12.58 -6.99
C LEU A 209 4.79 13.03 -8.44
N ASN A 210 5.07 14.32 -8.69
CA ASN A 210 5.01 14.98 -10.00
C ASN A 210 3.63 14.80 -10.65
N VAL A 211 2.58 15.10 -9.88
CA VAL A 211 1.19 15.13 -10.35
C VAL A 211 0.73 16.56 -10.58
N GLU A 212 -0.30 16.73 -11.42
CA GLU A 212 -0.89 18.03 -11.76
C GLU A 212 -2.20 18.28 -11.02
N LYS A 213 -2.93 17.20 -10.72
CA LYS A 213 -4.26 17.25 -10.07
C LYS A 213 -4.36 16.25 -8.93
N VAL A 214 -4.95 16.70 -7.81
CA VAL A 214 -5.29 15.85 -6.66
C VAL A 214 -6.81 15.76 -6.55
N LEU A 215 -7.35 14.56 -6.54
CA LEU A 215 -8.75 14.25 -6.31
C LEU A 215 -8.94 13.90 -4.82
N TRP A 216 -9.78 14.68 -4.15
CA TRP A 216 -10.03 14.55 -2.71
C TRP A 216 -11.35 13.82 -2.46
N ILE A 217 -11.29 12.49 -2.38
CA ILE A 217 -12.44 11.67 -1.97
C ILE A 217 -12.79 12.04 -0.52
N PRO A 218 -14.08 12.30 -0.18
CA PRO A 218 -14.41 12.80 1.15
C PRO A 218 -13.97 11.89 2.28
N ARG A 219 -14.28 10.59 2.21
CA ARG A 219 -14.01 9.59 3.24
C ARG A 219 -13.50 8.29 2.65
N GLY A 220 -12.70 7.53 3.42
CA GLY A 220 -12.29 6.17 3.11
C GLY A 220 -13.35 5.13 3.43
N ILE A 221 -12.98 3.84 3.47
CA ILE A 221 -13.91 2.77 3.85
C ILE A 221 -14.29 2.88 5.34
N TYR A 222 -15.49 2.39 5.67
CA TYR A 222 -15.98 2.42 7.05
C TYR A 222 -15.09 1.59 7.99
N ASN A 223 -14.78 2.19 9.13
CA ASN A 223 -13.98 1.60 10.21
C ASN A 223 -12.52 1.25 9.81
N ASP A 224 -11.96 1.99 8.88
CA ASP A 224 -10.54 1.89 8.53
C ASP A 224 -9.67 2.56 9.61
N GLU A 225 -8.79 1.78 10.22
CA GLU A 225 -7.93 2.20 11.33
C GLU A 225 -6.89 3.24 10.92
N THR A 226 -6.62 3.38 9.62
CA THR A 226 -5.65 4.34 9.08
C THR A 226 -6.24 5.73 8.83
N ASN A 227 -7.43 6.04 9.39
CA ASN A 227 -8.24 7.22 9.09
C ASN A 227 -8.75 7.24 7.63
N GLY A 228 -8.99 6.07 7.04
CA GLY A 228 -9.63 5.94 5.74
C GLY A 228 -8.68 6.14 4.57
N HIS A 229 -7.65 5.33 4.45
CA HIS A 229 -6.77 5.27 3.29
C HIS A 229 -7.53 5.09 1.97
N VAL A 230 -7.03 5.72 0.90
CA VAL A 230 -7.67 5.64 -0.42
C VAL A 230 -7.57 4.24 -1.03
N ASP A 231 -6.54 3.47 -0.71
CA ASP A 231 -6.29 2.13 -1.26
C ASP A 231 -7.34 1.07 -0.86
N ASN A 232 -8.09 1.32 0.21
CA ASN A 232 -9.27 0.54 0.58
C ASN A 232 -10.54 1.01 -0.13
N MET A 233 -10.58 2.27 -0.61
CA MET A 233 -11.79 2.92 -1.11
C MET A 233 -11.82 3.01 -2.63
N CYS A 234 -10.71 3.39 -3.26
CA CYS A 234 -10.67 3.66 -4.69
C CYS A 234 -9.29 3.37 -5.30
N ASN A 235 -9.25 2.73 -6.47
CA ASN A 235 -8.03 2.33 -7.16
C ASN A 235 -8.11 2.71 -8.65
N PHE A 236 -7.03 3.22 -9.25
CA PHE A 236 -6.96 3.40 -10.70
C PHE A 236 -6.74 2.08 -11.42
N VAL A 237 -7.60 1.77 -12.37
CA VAL A 237 -7.44 0.66 -13.32
C VAL A 237 -6.42 1.05 -14.40
N LYS A 238 -6.58 2.25 -14.91
CA LYS A 238 -5.75 2.95 -15.88
C LYS A 238 -6.11 4.43 -15.86
N PRO A 239 -5.40 5.31 -16.59
CA PRO A 239 -5.78 6.71 -16.66
C PRO A 239 -7.23 6.91 -17.11
N GLY A 240 -8.00 7.66 -16.29
CA GLY A 240 -9.42 7.93 -16.55
C GLY A 240 -10.40 6.84 -16.13
N GLU A 241 -9.95 5.69 -15.57
CA GLU A 241 -10.83 4.64 -15.05
C GLU A 241 -10.48 4.25 -13.62
N VAL A 242 -11.48 4.09 -12.77
CA VAL A 242 -11.33 3.76 -11.35
C VAL A 242 -12.28 2.65 -10.91
N LEU A 243 -11.83 1.86 -9.93
CA LEU A 243 -12.66 0.96 -9.13
C LEU A 243 -13.01 1.67 -7.82
N LEU A 244 -14.27 1.62 -7.43
CA LEU A 244 -14.78 2.22 -6.20
C LEU A 244 -15.47 1.16 -5.34
N ALA A 245 -15.07 1.06 -4.06
CA ALA A 245 -15.74 0.20 -3.09
C ALA A 245 -17.22 0.60 -2.96
N TRP A 246 -18.14 -0.36 -3.08
CA TRP A 246 -19.56 -0.09 -3.21
C TRP A 246 -20.44 -1.07 -2.41
N THR A 247 -21.54 -0.56 -1.89
CA THR A 247 -22.68 -1.38 -1.41
C THR A 247 -23.99 -0.70 -1.83
N ASP A 248 -25.04 -1.51 -2.08
CA ASP A 248 -26.41 -1.02 -2.31
C ASP A 248 -27.25 -1.06 -1.03
N ASP A 249 -26.71 -1.57 0.09
CA ASP A 249 -27.43 -1.60 1.37
C ASP A 249 -27.39 -0.22 2.04
N GLU A 250 -28.50 0.51 1.93
CA GLU A 250 -28.66 1.85 2.53
C GLU A 250 -28.59 1.84 4.07
N ASN A 251 -28.68 0.68 4.71
CA ASN A 251 -28.51 0.56 6.16
C ASN A 251 -27.06 0.31 6.56
N ASP A 252 -26.17 -0.02 5.63
CA ASP A 252 -24.75 -0.16 5.88
C ASP A 252 -24.10 1.22 5.94
N PRO A 253 -23.35 1.58 7.02
CA PRO A 253 -22.63 2.86 7.10
C PRO A 253 -21.63 3.08 5.95
N GLN A 254 -21.24 2.04 5.22
CA GLN A 254 -20.42 2.17 4.01
C GLN A 254 -21.20 2.79 2.85
N TYR A 255 -22.52 2.66 2.78
CA TYR A 255 -23.33 3.18 1.67
C TYR A 255 -23.15 4.68 1.46
N GLU A 256 -23.31 5.48 2.52
CA GLU A 256 -23.12 6.93 2.43
C GLU A 256 -21.71 7.32 1.98
N ARG A 257 -20.69 6.65 2.49
CA ARG A 257 -19.28 6.88 2.10
C ARG A 257 -19.04 6.59 0.62
N SER A 258 -19.55 5.45 0.14
CA SER A 258 -19.47 5.07 -1.28
C SER A 258 -20.24 6.04 -2.17
N LYS A 259 -21.43 6.47 -1.74
CA LYS A 259 -22.27 7.43 -2.48
C LYS A 259 -21.61 8.79 -2.61
N GLU A 260 -21.07 9.34 -1.52
CA GLU A 260 -20.34 10.61 -1.53
C GLU A 260 -19.11 10.55 -2.45
N ALA A 261 -18.36 9.45 -2.39
CA ALA A 261 -17.21 9.25 -3.26
C ALA A 261 -17.62 9.14 -4.74
N TYR A 262 -18.70 8.42 -5.03
CA TYR A 262 -19.24 8.31 -6.39
C TYR A 262 -19.66 9.66 -6.94
N ASP A 263 -20.47 10.42 -6.20
CA ASP A 263 -20.99 11.73 -6.63
C ASP A 263 -19.84 12.73 -6.85
N TYR A 264 -18.81 12.69 -5.99
CA TYR A 264 -17.61 13.49 -6.15
C TYR A 264 -16.86 13.10 -7.44
N LEU A 265 -16.51 11.82 -7.63
CA LEU A 265 -15.75 11.37 -8.78
C LEU A 265 -16.50 11.56 -10.10
N GLU A 266 -17.84 11.37 -10.12
CA GLU A 266 -18.68 11.63 -11.30
C GLU A 266 -18.65 13.12 -11.73
N SER A 267 -18.52 14.04 -10.76
CA SER A 267 -18.42 15.47 -11.04
C SER A 267 -17.05 15.89 -11.56
N GLU A 268 -16.00 15.10 -11.29
CA GLU A 268 -14.60 15.42 -11.55
C GLU A 268 -14.10 14.94 -12.94
N THR A 269 -12.89 15.37 -13.26
CA THR A 269 -12.07 14.87 -14.39
C THR A 269 -10.69 14.54 -13.87
N ASP A 270 -9.94 13.74 -14.62
CA ASP A 270 -8.51 13.57 -14.36
C ASP A 270 -7.67 14.81 -14.76
N ALA A 271 -6.35 14.73 -14.58
CA ALA A 271 -5.41 15.82 -14.92
C ALA A 271 -5.39 16.17 -16.42
N LYS A 272 -5.85 15.27 -17.30
CA LYS A 272 -5.93 15.50 -18.75
C LYS A 272 -7.32 15.93 -19.22
N GLY A 273 -8.25 16.18 -18.26
CA GLY A 273 -9.63 16.62 -18.55
C GLY A 273 -10.59 15.50 -18.97
N ARG A 274 -10.20 14.22 -18.82
CA ARG A 274 -11.07 13.07 -19.11
C ARG A 274 -12.08 12.89 -17.97
N LYS A 275 -13.34 12.65 -18.29
CA LYS A 275 -14.33 12.18 -17.31
C LYS A 275 -13.93 10.80 -16.83
N LEU A 276 -14.11 10.55 -15.53
CA LEU A 276 -13.79 9.27 -14.93
C LEU A 276 -14.87 8.22 -15.25
N VAL A 277 -14.42 7.03 -15.66
CA VAL A 277 -15.26 5.84 -15.71
C VAL A 277 -15.15 5.16 -14.35
N ILE A 278 -16.28 5.03 -13.64
CA ILE A 278 -16.32 4.51 -12.27
C ILE A 278 -16.94 3.12 -12.28
N HIS A 279 -16.14 2.12 -11.94
CA HIS A 279 -16.61 0.75 -11.78
C HIS A 279 -16.90 0.46 -10.30
N LYS A 280 -18.14 0.04 -10.00
CA LYS A 280 -18.57 -0.31 -8.64
C LYS A 280 -18.07 -1.71 -8.28
N MET A 281 -17.17 -1.79 -7.32
CA MET A 281 -16.67 -3.05 -6.77
C MET A 281 -17.39 -3.31 -5.44
N TYR A 282 -18.35 -4.22 -5.47
CA TYR A 282 -19.18 -4.54 -4.29
C TYR A 282 -18.29 -5.09 -3.17
N THR A 283 -18.37 -4.49 -1.98
CA THR A 283 -17.68 -4.98 -0.78
C THR A 283 -18.24 -6.33 -0.33
N PRO A 284 -17.47 -7.13 0.43
CA PRO A 284 -18.05 -8.29 1.11
C PRO A 284 -19.10 -7.86 2.14
N ALA A 285 -19.94 -8.81 2.58
CA ALA A 285 -20.78 -8.59 3.75
C ALA A 285 -19.94 -8.19 4.96
N PRO A 286 -20.49 -7.46 5.95
CA PRO A 286 -19.74 -7.06 7.14
C PRO A 286 -19.05 -8.26 7.81
N ILE A 287 -17.73 -8.19 7.91
CA ILE A 287 -16.88 -9.19 8.56
C ILE A 287 -16.58 -8.71 9.97
N LEU A 288 -16.92 -9.52 10.97
CA LEU A 288 -16.73 -9.18 12.38
C LEU A 288 -15.62 -10.03 12.99
N ILE A 289 -14.91 -9.47 13.96
CA ILE A 289 -13.95 -10.18 14.79
C ILE A 289 -14.70 -11.17 15.69
N THR A 290 -14.27 -12.42 15.71
CA THR A 290 -14.81 -13.43 16.60
C THR A 290 -14.12 -13.36 17.96
N LYS A 291 -14.75 -13.94 18.98
CA LYS A 291 -14.16 -14.05 20.33
C LYS A 291 -12.80 -14.77 20.32
N GLU A 292 -12.69 -15.88 19.58
CA GLU A 292 -11.43 -16.62 19.45
C GLU A 292 -10.32 -15.78 18.83
N GLU A 293 -10.65 -14.95 17.85
CA GLU A 293 -9.68 -14.08 17.17
C GLU A 293 -9.21 -12.96 18.09
N SER A 294 -10.12 -12.33 18.84
CA SER A 294 -9.77 -11.27 19.79
C SER A 294 -8.93 -11.80 20.96
N GLU A 295 -9.27 -12.97 21.52
CA GLU A 295 -8.52 -13.63 22.59
C GLU A 295 -7.13 -14.13 22.14
N GLY A 296 -6.91 -14.23 20.83
CA GLY A 296 -5.62 -14.67 20.26
C GLY A 296 -4.56 -13.58 20.14
N VAL A 297 -4.91 -12.31 20.39
CA VAL A 297 -4.01 -11.16 20.31
C VAL A 297 -3.52 -10.80 21.73
N ASP A 298 -2.21 -10.57 21.89
CA ASP A 298 -1.63 -10.15 23.17
C ASP A 298 -1.94 -8.68 23.42
N ALA A 299 -2.76 -8.38 24.42
CA ALA A 299 -3.10 -6.99 24.75
C ALA A 299 -1.88 -6.24 25.31
N VAL A 300 -1.55 -5.11 24.71
CA VAL A 300 -0.45 -4.22 25.12
C VAL A 300 -0.96 -2.79 25.24
N ASP A 301 -0.61 -2.10 26.33
CA ASP A 301 -0.97 -0.69 26.50
C ASP A 301 -0.35 0.17 25.39
N GLY A 302 -1.17 1.02 24.77
CA GLY A 302 -0.75 1.92 23.69
C GLY A 302 -0.85 1.32 22.29
N THR A 303 -1.48 0.15 22.14
CA THR A 303 -1.87 -0.43 20.84
C THR A 303 -3.39 -0.50 20.73
N LEU A 304 -3.90 -0.51 19.50
CA LEU A 304 -5.34 -0.62 19.25
C LEU A 304 -5.84 -2.02 19.64
N PRO A 305 -6.80 -2.16 20.58
CA PRO A 305 -7.34 -3.46 20.95
C PRO A 305 -8.15 -4.08 19.81
N ARG A 306 -8.20 -5.41 19.76
CA ARG A 306 -9.05 -6.20 18.88
C ARG A 306 -10.21 -6.75 19.68
N GLU A 307 -11.42 -6.21 19.50
CA GLU A 307 -12.59 -6.59 20.31
C GLU A 307 -13.54 -7.50 19.54
N GLU A 308 -14.16 -8.46 20.26
CA GLU A 308 -15.22 -9.31 19.67
C GLU A 308 -16.37 -8.45 19.16
N GLY A 309 -16.78 -8.68 17.90
CA GLY A 309 -17.87 -7.97 17.25
C GLY A 309 -17.47 -6.71 16.51
N ASP A 310 -16.22 -6.25 16.61
CA ASP A 310 -15.74 -5.14 15.79
C ASP A 310 -15.76 -5.50 14.31
N ARG A 311 -16.23 -4.57 13.49
CA ARG A 311 -16.26 -4.73 12.04
C ARG A 311 -14.90 -4.42 11.45
N LEU A 312 -14.38 -5.34 10.66
CA LEU A 312 -13.15 -5.20 9.91
C LEU A 312 -13.37 -4.39 8.62
N ALA A 313 -12.38 -3.59 8.22
CA ALA A 313 -12.42 -2.76 7.02
C ALA A 313 -12.13 -3.58 5.75
N ALA A 314 -13.02 -4.52 5.42
CA ALA A 314 -12.85 -5.44 4.30
C ALA A 314 -13.17 -4.79 2.96
N SER A 315 -12.22 -4.83 2.02
CA SER A 315 -12.40 -4.31 0.68
C SER A 315 -11.65 -5.14 -0.36
N TYR A 316 -12.33 -5.48 -1.47
CA TYR A 316 -11.67 -6.07 -2.63
C TYR A 316 -10.81 -5.06 -3.41
N VAL A 317 -11.01 -3.76 -3.20
CA VAL A 317 -10.21 -2.69 -3.84
C VAL A 317 -8.76 -2.69 -3.37
N ASN A 318 -8.47 -3.26 -2.20
CA ASN A 318 -7.13 -3.37 -1.63
C ASN A 318 -6.35 -4.59 -2.18
N PHE A 319 -6.30 -4.71 -3.51
CA PHE A 319 -5.52 -5.71 -4.23
C PHE A 319 -4.15 -5.18 -4.65
N TYR A 320 -3.22 -6.07 -4.97
CA TYR A 320 -1.93 -5.72 -5.55
C TYR A 320 -1.93 -5.99 -7.06
N THR A 321 -1.49 -5.00 -7.85
CA THR A 321 -1.35 -5.10 -9.31
C THR A 321 0.09 -5.41 -9.67
N GLY A 322 0.40 -6.64 -10.06
CA GLY A 322 1.76 -7.04 -10.48
C GLY A 322 1.87 -7.30 -11.98
N ASN A 323 3.06 -7.73 -12.44
CA ASN A 323 3.35 -8.00 -13.85
C ASN A 323 2.52 -9.16 -14.42
N GLY A 324 1.42 -8.83 -15.11
CA GLY A 324 0.53 -9.81 -15.73
C GLY A 324 -0.42 -10.54 -14.79
N PHE A 325 -0.55 -10.11 -13.54
CA PHE A 325 -1.47 -10.68 -12.56
C PHE A 325 -2.01 -9.61 -11.60
N ILE A 326 -3.00 -10.01 -10.81
CA ILE A 326 -3.53 -9.27 -9.66
C ILE A 326 -3.64 -10.24 -8.49
N ALA A 327 -3.03 -9.93 -7.34
CA ALA A 327 -3.28 -10.63 -6.09
C ALA A 327 -4.51 -10.01 -5.42
N LEU A 328 -5.63 -10.73 -5.45
CA LEU A 328 -6.93 -10.26 -4.96
C LEU A 328 -7.23 -10.83 -3.58
N PRO A 329 -7.49 -10.00 -2.55
CA PRO A 329 -8.04 -10.52 -1.30
C PRO A 329 -9.45 -11.05 -1.51
N VAL A 330 -9.73 -12.25 -0.98
CA VAL A 330 -11.06 -12.86 -0.95
C VAL A 330 -11.39 -13.30 0.48
N PHE A 331 -12.70 -13.44 0.78
CA PHE A 331 -13.19 -13.58 2.14
C PHE A 331 -14.15 -14.75 2.35
N ASN A 332 -14.30 -15.65 1.36
CA ASN A 332 -15.33 -16.68 1.30
C ASN A 332 -16.76 -16.08 1.28
N ASP A 333 -16.92 -14.97 0.58
CA ASP A 333 -18.16 -14.22 0.44
C ASP A 333 -18.74 -14.40 -0.99
N PRO A 334 -20.06 -14.37 -1.17
CA PRO A 334 -20.68 -14.44 -2.50
C PRO A 334 -20.21 -13.36 -3.50
N ASN A 335 -19.68 -12.25 -3.02
CA ASN A 335 -19.14 -11.18 -3.86
C ASN A 335 -17.70 -11.47 -4.34
N ASP A 336 -17.01 -12.48 -3.80
CA ASP A 336 -15.66 -12.87 -4.27
C ASP A 336 -15.66 -13.14 -5.79
N GLU A 337 -16.63 -13.90 -6.30
CA GLU A 337 -16.75 -14.19 -7.73
C GLU A 337 -17.09 -12.96 -8.58
N LYS A 338 -17.86 -12.01 -8.02
CA LYS A 338 -18.17 -10.75 -8.71
C LYS A 338 -16.94 -9.86 -8.82
N ALA A 339 -16.14 -9.79 -7.75
CA ALA A 339 -14.87 -9.05 -7.74
C ALA A 339 -13.90 -9.64 -8.77
N ILE A 340 -13.74 -10.97 -8.82
CA ILE A 340 -12.90 -11.65 -9.80
C ILE A 340 -13.33 -11.29 -11.23
N LYS A 341 -14.61 -11.45 -11.56
CA LYS A 341 -15.13 -11.15 -12.91
C LYS A 341 -14.95 -9.70 -13.31
N LEU A 342 -15.21 -8.76 -12.38
CA LEU A 342 -14.99 -7.34 -12.65
C LEU A 342 -13.52 -7.04 -12.95
N LEU A 343 -12.59 -7.61 -12.17
CA LEU A 343 -11.16 -7.43 -12.42
C LEU A 343 -10.69 -8.04 -13.75
N GLU A 344 -11.22 -9.20 -14.13
CA GLU A 344 -10.97 -9.81 -15.47
C GLU A 344 -11.44 -8.89 -16.62
N GLU A 345 -12.56 -8.18 -16.43
CA GLU A 345 -13.10 -7.24 -17.42
C GLU A 345 -12.26 -5.96 -17.54
N VAL A 346 -11.88 -5.37 -16.39
CA VAL A 346 -11.21 -4.05 -16.38
C VAL A 346 -9.69 -4.15 -16.53
N PHE A 347 -9.09 -5.31 -16.23
CA PHE A 347 -7.67 -5.61 -16.44
C PHE A 347 -7.45 -6.75 -17.44
N PRO A 348 -7.84 -6.58 -18.71
CA PRO A 348 -7.72 -7.65 -19.70
C PRO A 348 -6.26 -8.09 -19.86
N GLY A 349 -6.04 -9.40 -19.76
CA GLY A 349 -4.71 -10.00 -19.90
C GLY A 349 -3.93 -10.14 -18.59
N ARG A 350 -4.47 -9.70 -17.45
CA ARG A 350 -3.92 -10.02 -16.13
C ARG A 350 -4.66 -11.21 -15.52
N LYS A 351 -3.91 -12.14 -14.95
CA LYS A 351 -4.48 -13.28 -14.24
C LYS A 351 -4.90 -12.84 -12.83
N ILE A 352 -6.12 -13.17 -12.45
CA ILE A 352 -6.56 -12.92 -11.08
C ILE A 352 -6.13 -14.10 -10.21
N GLU A 353 -5.37 -13.82 -9.16
CA GLU A 353 -4.90 -14.76 -8.14
C GLU A 353 -5.64 -14.46 -6.82
N PRO A 354 -6.78 -15.13 -6.55
CA PRO A 354 -7.54 -14.92 -5.32
C PRO A 354 -6.80 -15.55 -4.13
N ILE A 355 -6.65 -14.78 -3.05
CA ILE A 355 -5.98 -15.21 -1.82
C ILE A 355 -6.93 -14.93 -0.65
N TYR A 356 -7.27 -15.96 0.13
CA TYR A 356 -8.06 -15.78 1.34
C TYR A 356 -7.27 -14.96 2.36
N ALA A 357 -7.78 -13.77 2.70
CA ALA A 357 -7.00 -12.72 3.35
C ALA A 357 -7.50 -12.36 4.77
N ARG A 358 -8.35 -13.18 5.39
CA ARG A 358 -8.91 -12.87 6.73
C ARG A 358 -7.84 -12.57 7.77
N GLU A 359 -6.73 -13.31 7.79
CA GLU A 359 -5.67 -13.10 8.77
C GLU A 359 -4.91 -11.77 8.57
N ILE A 360 -4.81 -11.30 7.33
CA ILE A 360 -4.25 -9.96 7.06
C ILE A 360 -5.24 -8.89 7.54
N LEU A 361 -6.52 -9.11 7.23
CA LEU A 361 -7.61 -8.20 7.59
C LEU A 361 -7.72 -8.01 9.12
N LEU A 362 -7.53 -9.09 9.90
CA LEU A 362 -7.48 -9.03 11.37
C LEU A 362 -6.35 -8.14 11.90
N GLY A 363 -5.25 -8.01 11.16
CA GLY A 363 -4.16 -7.08 11.48
C GLY A 363 -4.48 -5.61 11.20
N GLY A 364 -5.59 -5.31 10.50
CA GLY A 364 -6.03 -3.93 10.22
C GLY A 364 -5.87 -3.46 8.77
N GLY A 365 -5.36 -4.31 7.87
CA GLY A 365 -5.17 -3.97 6.46
C GLY A 365 -5.44 -5.13 5.51
N ASN A 366 -4.91 -5.08 4.29
CA ASN A 366 -5.10 -6.14 3.31
C ASN A 366 -3.87 -6.31 2.40
N ILE A 367 -4.01 -7.01 1.26
CA ILE A 367 -2.89 -7.39 0.39
C ILE A 367 -2.10 -6.17 -0.13
N HIS A 368 -2.78 -5.09 -0.51
CA HIS A 368 -2.09 -3.87 -0.94
C HIS A 368 -1.25 -3.26 0.19
N CYS A 369 -1.79 -3.21 1.41
CA CYS A 369 -1.14 -2.63 2.58
C CYS A 369 0.18 -3.34 2.96
N ILE A 370 0.27 -4.66 2.70
CA ILE A 370 1.47 -5.46 3.01
C ILE A 370 2.46 -5.58 1.85
N THR A 371 2.21 -4.91 0.72
CA THR A 371 3.03 -4.99 -0.50
C THR A 371 3.46 -3.61 -0.98
N GLN A 372 4.68 -3.51 -1.53
CA GLN A 372 5.19 -2.27 -2.13
C GLN A 372 5.93 -2.59 -3.42
N GLN A 373 5.45 -2.07 -4.56
CA GLN A 373 6.09 -2.27 -5.85
C GLN A 373 7.39 -1.48 -5.99
N LEU A 374 8.35 -2.08 -6.68
CA LEU A 374 9.53 -1.43 -7.24
C LEU A 374 9.31 -1.25 -8.75
N PRO A 375 8.96 -0.08 -9.25
CA PRO A 375 8.68 0.13 -10.66
C PRO A 375 9.95 0.07 -11.51
N SER A 376 9.81 -0.23 -12.82
CA SER A 376 10.95 -0.34 -13.73
C SER A 376 11.34 0.98 -14.42
N GLY A 377 10.43 1.95 -14.46
CA GLY A 377 10.58 3.16 -15.27
C GLY A 377 10.63 2.91 -16.78
N LYS A 378 10.36 1.68 -17.21
CA LYS A 378 10.24 1.31 -18.65
C LYS A 378 8.77 1.20 -19.01
N LYS A 379 8.41 1.79 -20.14
CA LYS A 379 7.07 1.66 -20.74
C LYS A 379 6.92 0.33 -21.45
#